data_3c791936a7f6a1732fbe40c3194c60eb
#
_entry.id   3c791936a7f6a1732fbe40c3194c60eb
#
_cell.length_a   1.000
_cell.length_b   1.000
_cell.length_c   1.000
_cell.angle_alpha   90.00
_cell.angle_beta   90.00
_cell.angle_gamma   90.00
#
_symmetry.space_group_name_H-M   'P 1'
#
loop_
_entity.id
_entity.type
_entity.pdbx_description
1 polymer ?
#
loop_
_entity_poly.entity_id
_entity_poly.type
_entity_poly.pdbx_seq_one_letter_code
_entity_poly.pdbx_strand_id
1 'polypeptide(L)'
;AKFDQDASLRNVYITGEISNFRPHPSGHLYFTLKDDHARVSAIMFYSNARKLSFQVENGMKVYIRAYVSVYEPSGDYQLYVQSMEQDGLGKLYVEFENLKKKLSQEGLFDAQHKKSIPPFPKAIAVLSAKNGDAVQDFIKISHDRFPFTRIVLFPIPVQGKNAYLKIIQTLSQVDSLGFDFIVITRGGGTIEDLWNFNEEALARQIYACQTPIISAVGHEMDFTICDFVSDVRCATPSEAAMFEIGRAHV
;
A
#
# COMPACT_ATOMS: atom_id res chain seq x y z
N ALA A 1 -18.74 1.97 -30.03
CA ALA A 1 -18.74 0.53 -30.37
C ALA A 1 -19.23 -0.31 -29.18
N LYS A 2 -19.58 -1.59 -29.41
CA LYS A 2 -19.98 -2.50 -28.30
C LYS A 2 -18.88 -2.63 -27.23
N PHE A 3 -17.61 -2.57 -27.62
CA PHE A 3 -16.47 -2.57 -26.70
C PHE A 3 -16.48 -1.41 -25.70
N ASP A 4 -16.89 -0.22 -26.11
CA ASP A 4 -16.90 0.96 -25.22
C ASP A 4 -18.06 0.95 -24.22
N GLN A 5 -19.05 0.07 -24.44
CA GLN A 5 -20.22 -0.08 -23.57
C GLN A 5 -20.06 -1.20 -22.55
N ASP A 6 -19.10 -2.12 -22.78
CA ASP A 6 -18.83 -3.24 -21.87
C ASP A 6 -17.98 -2.77 -20.68
N ALA A 7 -18.57 -2.78 -19.48
CA ALA A 7 -17.91 -2.36 -18.26
C ALA A 7 -16.69 -3.24 -17.91
N SER A 8 -16.70 -4.50 -18.32
CA SER A 8 -15.59 -5.44 -18.07
C SER A 8 -14.32 -5.10 -18.86
N LEU A 9 -14.48 -4.44 -20.02
CA LEU A 9 -13.38 -4.06 -20.91
C LEU A 9 -12.84 -2.65 -20.64
N ARG A 10 -13.50 -1.87 -19.78
CA ARG A 10 -13.07 -0.50 -19.43
C ARG A 10 -11.93 -0.45 -18.42
N ASN A 11 -11.71 -1.53 -17.69
CA ASN A 11 -10.69 -1.60 -16.66
C ASN A 11 -10.16 -3.03 -16.54
N VAL A 12 -9.27 -3.39 -17.46
CA VAL A 12 -8.65 -4.72 -17.50
C VAL A 12 -7.26 -4.67 -16.91
N TYR A 13 -6.89 -5.73 -16.20
CA TYR A 13 -5.57 -5.94 -15.65
C TYR A 13 -4.94 -7.14 -16.35
N ILE A 14 -3.77 -6.95 -16.95
CA ILE A 14 -3.13 -7.95 -17.79
C ILE A 14 -1.65 -8.01 -17.47
N THR A 15 -1.13 -9.24 -17.30
CA THR A 15 0.31 -9.51 -17.22
C THR A 15 0.79 -10.04 -18.57
N GLY A 16 1.97 -9.63 -18.99
CA GLY A 16 2.59 -10.13 -20.22
C GLY A 16 4.00 -9.60 -20.43
N GLU A 17 4.66 -10.11 -21.46
CA GLU A 17 5.99 -9.67 -21.86
C GLU A 17 5.87 -8.60 -22.95
N ILE A 18 6.63 -7.52 -22.79
CA ILE A 18 6.74 -6.46 -23.79
C ILE A 18 7.57 -6.95 -24.99
N SER A 19 7.02 -6.76 -26.17
CA SER A 19 7.72 -7.00 -27.44
C SER A 19 7.39 -5.91 -28.45
N ASN A 20 8.19 -5.77 -29.50
CA ASN A 20 8.03 -4.75 -30.53
C ASN A 20 7.91 -3.32 -29.97
N PHE A 21 8.59 -3.05 -28.85
CA PHE A 21 8.57 -1.74 -28.24
C PHE A 21 9.15 -0.67 -29.16
N ARG A 22 8.41 0.41 -29.36
CA ARG A 22 8.80 1.56 -30.19
C ARG A 22 8.44 2.87 -29.47
N PRO A 23 9.43 3.58 -28.90
CA PRO A 23 9.20 4.93 -28.41
C PRO A 23 8.93 5.87 -29.58
N HIS A 24 7.86 6.66 -29.49
CA HIS A 24 7.53 7.64 -30.51
C HIS A 24 8.06 9.02 -30.11
N PRO A 25 8.48 9.89 -31.05
CA PRO A 25 8.97 11.25 -30.75
C PRO A 25 7.97 12.10 -29.94
N SER A 26 6.67 11.83 -30.03
CA SER A 26 5.63 12.45 -29.21
C SER A 26 5.61 11.99 -27.75
N GLY A 27 6.48 11.04 -27.36
CA GLY A 27 6.52 10.44 -26.03
C GLY A 27 5.48 9.36 -25.77
N HIS A 28 4.71 8.97 -26.79
CA HIS A 28 3.83 7.80 -26.68
C HIS A 28 4.64 6.51 -26.79
N LEU A 29 4.25 5.48 -26.05
CA LEU A 29 4.87 4.17 -26.09
C LEU A 29 3.95 3.21 -26.85
N TYR A 30 4.48 2.62 -27.91
CA TYR A 30 3.81 1.58 -28.69
C TYR A 30 4.53 0.27 -28.47
N PHE A 31 3.81 -0.78 -28.14
CA PHE A 31 4.38 -2.11 -27.91
C PHE A 31 3.34 -3.20 -28.14
N THR A 32 3.78 -4.42 -28.17
CA THR A 32 2.94 -5.61 -28.15
C THR A 32 3.09 -6.26 -26.79
N LEU A 33 1.99 -6.54 -26.11
CA LEU A 33 1.97 -7.38 -24.92
C LEU A 33 1.71 -8.82 -25.39
N LYS A 34 2.53 -9.76 -24.95
CA LYS A 34 2.42 -11.18 -25.32
C LYS A 34 2.57 -12.09 -24.09
N ASP A 35 1.99 -13.27 -24.18
CA ASP A 35 2.27 -14.42 -23.36
C ASP A 35 2.59 -15.65 -24.23
N ASP A 36 2.55 -16.85 -23.66
CA ASP A 36 2.82 -18.10 -24.39
C ASP A 36 1.74 -18.45 -25.41
N HIS A 37 0.56 -17.83 -25.37
CA HIS A 37 -0.62 -18.22 -26.15
C HIS A 37 -1.19 -17.10 -27.01
N ALA A 38 -0.97 -15.85 -26.62
CA ALA A 38 -1.62 -14.70 -27.23
C ALA A 38 -0.69 -13.47 -27.33
N ARG A 39 -1.10 -12.54 -28.20
CA ARG A 39 -0.47 -11.21 -28.29
C ARG A 39 -1.51 -10.16 -28.60
N VAL A 40 -1.33 -8.97 -28.07
CA VAL A 40 -2.21 -7.82 -28.29
C VAL A 40 -1.40 -6.54 -28.41
N SER A 41 -1.79 -5.67 -29.35
CA SER A 41 -1.18 -4.34 -29.51
C SER A 41 -1.57 -3.44 -28.34
N ALA A 42 -0.63 -2.64 -27.88
CA ALA A 42 -0.84 -1.73 -26.75
C ALA A 42 -0.24 -0.35 -27.04
N ILE A 43 -0.92 0.68 -26.57
CA ILE A 43 -0.45 2.06 -26.57
C ILE A 43 -0.54 2.65 -25.19
N MET A 44 0.51 3.35 -24.75
CA MET A 44 0.50 4.18 -23.57
C MET A 44 0.77 5.62 -23.96
N PHE A 45 -0.21 6.50 -23.72
CA PHE A 45 -0.08 7.91 -24.06
C PHE A 45 0.92 8.63 -23.16
N TYR A 46 1.54 9.68 -23.65
CA TYR A 46 2.56 10.47 -22.98
C TYR A 46 2.16 10.89 -21.55
N SER A 47 0.91 11.31 -21.36
CA SER A 47 0.39 11.71 -20.05
C SER A 47 0.54 10.63 -18.96
N ASN A 48 0.49 9.36 -19.36
CA ASN A 48 0.70 8.21 -18.47
C ASN A 48 2.17 7.75 -18.52
N ALA A 49 2.78 7.68 -19.71
CA ALA A 49 4.16 7.24 -19.90
C ALA A 49 5.17 8.06 -19.07
N ARG A 50 4.99 9.37 -18.95
CA ARG A 50 5.85 10.24 -18.12
C ARG A 50 5.80 9.96 -16.61
N LYS A 51 4.83 9.17 -16.16
CA LYS A 51 4.68 8.81 -14.74
C LYS A 51 5.43 7.52 -14.40
N LEU A 52 5.95 6.81 -15.40
CA LEU A 52 6.71 5.58 -15.17
C LEU A 52 8.01 5.90 -14.44
N SER A 53 8.33 5.10 -13.44
CA SER A 53 9.57 5.19 -12.66
C SER A 53 10.71 4.37 -13.27
N PHE A 54 10.49 3.69 -14.39
CA PHE A 54 11.45 2.83 -15.06
C PHE A 54 11.41 3.04 -16.58
N GLN A 55 12.50 2.65 -17.27
CA GLN A 55 12.55 2.63 -18.73
C GLN A 55 11.95 1.32 -19.25
N VAL A 56 11.08 1.45 -20.25
CA VAL A 56 10.43 0.31 -20.88
C VAL A 56 11.35 -0.30 -21.94
N GLU A 57 11.54 -1.62 -21.87
CA GLU A 57 12.40 -2.36 -22.79
C GLU A 57 11.72 -3.64 -23.29
N ASN A 58 12.16 -4.15 -24.48
CA ASN A 58 11.70 -5.43 -24.97
C ASN A 58 12.15 -6.57 -24.03
N GLY A 59 11.28 -7.56 -23.85
CA GLY A 59 11.54 -8.70 -22.98
C GLY A 59 11.14 -8.46 -21.53
N MET A 60 10.81 -7.23 -21.16
CA MET A 60 10.28 -6.96 -19.81
C MET A 60 8.92 -7.61 -19.62
N LYS A 61 8.76 -8.33 -18.53
CA LYS A 61 7.45 -8.74 -18.04
C LYS A 61 6.84 -7.60 -17.25
N VAL A 62 5.60 -7.26 -17.59
CA VAL A 62 4.90 -6.13 -16.99
C VAL A 62 3.48 -6.52 -16.62
N TYR A 63 2.97 -5.81 -15.63
CA TYR A 63 1.57 -5.77 -15.25
C TYR A 63 1.00 -4.43 -15.70
N ILE A 64 -0.07 -4.45 -16.47
CA ILE A 64 -0.71 -3.24 -16.97
C ILE A 64 -2.16 -3.15 -16.56
N ARG A 65 -2.59 -1.94 -16.26
CA ARG A 65 -3.99 -1.55 -16.21
C ARG A 65 -4.34 -0.83 -17.51
N ALA A 66 -5.37 -1.30 -18.20
CA ALA A 66 -5.75 -0.78 -19.48
C ALA A 66 -7.26 -0.84 -19.72
N TYR A 67 -7.73 -0.22 -20.76
CA TYR A 67 -9.04 -0.51 -21.35
C TYR A 67 -8.84 -1.03 -22.78
N VAL A 68 -9.79 -1.84 -23.24
CA VAL A 68 -9.80 -2.39 -24.60
C VAL A 68 -10.68 -1.50 -25.46
N SER A 69 -10.18 -1.07 -26.61
CA SER A 69 -10.97 -0.40 -27.63
C SER A 69 -10.53 -0.79 -29.04
N VAL A 70 -11.31 -0.43 -30.02
CA VAL A 70 -11.03 -0.68 -31.43
C VAL A 70 -10.36 0.54 -32.02
N TYR A 71 -9.24 0.32 -32.72
CA TYR A 71 -8.63 1.35 -33.55
C TYR A 71 -9.37 1.42 -34.89
N GLU A 72 -10.24 2.38 -35.02
CA GLU A 72 -11.19 2.49 -36.17
C GLU A 72 -10.54 2.44 -37.54
N PRO A 73 -9.34 3.04 -37.79
CA PRO A 73 -8.73 3.03 -39.14
C PRO A 73 -8.36 1.64 -39.66
N SER A 74 -7.97 0.70 -38.76
CA SER A 74 -7.62 -0.68 -39.17
C SER A 74 -8.63 -1.73 -38.72
N GLY A 75 -9.56 -1.36 -37.82
CA GLY A 75 -10.53 -2.29 -37.22
C GLY A 75 -9.94 -3.23 -36.18
N ASP A 76 -8.67 -3.02 -35.76
CA ASP A 76 -7.99 -3.85 -34.81
C ASP A 76 -8.34 -3.42 -33.38
N TYR A 77 -8.50 -4.40 -32.48
CA TYR A 77 -8.58 -4.11 -31.06
C TYR A 77 -7.18 -3.91 -30.46
N GLN A 78 -7.07 -2.99 -29.52
CA GLN A 78 -5.83 -2.72 -28.82
C GLN A 78 -6.06 -2.31 -27.38
N LEU A 79 -5.01 -2.41 -26.58
CA LEU A 79 -4.98 -1.97 -25.18
C LEU A 79 -4.55 -0.51 -25.10
N TYR A 80 -5.35 0.29 -24.42
CA TYR A 80 -4.99 1.65 -24.04
C TYR A 80 -4.53 1.66 -22.59
N VAL A 81 -3.21 1.69 -22.39
CA VAL A 81 -2.56 1.49 -21.10
C VAL A 81 -2.63 2.76 -20.26
N GLN A 82 -3.17 2.63 -19.05
CA GLN A 82 -3.31 3.71 -18.09
C GLN A 82 -2.18 3.72 -17.06
N SER A 83 -1.75 2.52 -16.60
CA SER A 83 -0.58 2.33 -15.76
C SER A 83 0.16 1.06 -16.15
N MET A 84 1.46 1.01 -15.86
CA MET A 84 2.33 -0.12 -16.13
C MET A 84 3.33 -0.26 -14.98
N GLU A 85 3.55 -1.48 -14.56
CA GLU A 85 4.49 -1.86 -13.50
C GLU A 85 5.30 -3.06 -13.96
N GLN A 86 6.51 -3.23 -13.42
CA GLN A 86 7.31 -4.42 -13.72
C GLN A 86 6.70 -5.69 -13.09
N ASP A 87 6.85 -6.83 -13.75
CA ASP A 87 6.35 -8.12 -13.28
C ASP A 87 6.98 -8.49 -11.92
N GLY A 88 6.14 -8.98 -11.03
CA GLY A 88 6.41 -9.15 -9.59
C GLY A 88 5.48 -8.26 -8.77
N LEU A 89 5.27 -7.01 -9.14
CA LEU A 89 4.35 -6.08 -8.49
C LEU A 89 2.90 -6.39 -8.81
N GLY A 90 2.60 -6.80 -10.04
CA GLY A 90 1.23 -7.11 -10.44
C GLY A 90 0.65 -8.33 -9.73
N LYS A 91 1.45 -9.35 -9.48
CA LYS A 91 1.04 -10.51 -8.67
C LYS A 91 0.72 -10.08 -7.24
N LEU A 92 1.60 -9.27 -6.65
CA LEU A 92 1.42 -8.71 -5.32
C LEU A 92 0.14 -7.86 -5.23
N TYR A 93 -0.14 -7.05 -6.25
CA TYR A 93 -1.38 -6.25 -6.28
C TYR A 93 -2.64 -7.12 -6.32
N VAL A 94 -2.68 -8.17 -7.13
CA VAL A 94 -3.80 -9.12 -7.18
C VAL A 94 -3.97 -9.84 -5.83
N GLU A 95 -2.87 -10.27 -5.22
CA GLU A 95 -2.89 -10.90 -3.89
C GLU A 95 -3.42 -9.91 -2.84
N PHE A 96 -2.99 -8.65 -2.88
CA PHE A 96 -3.49 -7.59 -2.00
C PHE A 96 -5.01 -7.37 -2.15
N GLU A 97 -5.53 -7.20 -3.37
CA GLU A 97 -6.96 -6.97 -3.59
C GLU A 97 -7.80 -8.20 -3.20
N ASN A 98 -7.31 -9.41 -3.46
CA ASN A 98 -7.99 -10.63 -3.02
C ASN A 98 -8.04 -10.73 -1.49
N LEU A 99 -6.94 -10.47 -0.82
CA LEU A 99 -6.86 -10.48 0.64
C LEU A 99 -7.73 -9.39 1.25
N LYS A 100 -7.67 -8.18 0.72
CA LYS A 100 -8.51 -7.06 1.15
C LYS A 100 -10.00 -7.40 1.04
N LYS A 101 -10.42 -7.96 -0.09
CA LYS A 101 -11.81 -8.41 -0.29
C LYS A 101 -12.22 -9.48 0.72
N LYS A 102 -11.36 -10.48 0.93
CA LYS A 102 -11.58 -11.55 1.91
C LYS A 102 -11.79 -11.00 3.31
N LEU A 103 -10.83 -10.19 3.82
CA LEU A 103 -10.86 -9.66 5.18
C LEU A 103 -12.00 -8.66 5.39
N SER A 104 -12.37 -7.90 4.34
CA SER A 104 -13.55 -7.03 4.37
C SER A 104 -14.86 -7.83 4.50
N GLN A 105 -14.98 -8.96 3.78
CA GLN A 105 -16.15 -9.84 3.89
C GLN A 105 -16.25 -10.52 5.25
N GLU A 106 -15.12 -10.76 5.91
CA GLU A 106 -15.06 -11.28 7.27
C GLU A 106 -15.31 -10.20 8.34
N GLY A 107 -15.46 -8.92 7.96
CA GLY A 107 -15.76 -7.81 8.87
C GLY A 107 -14.56 -7.23 9.62
N LEU A 108 -13.30 -7.58 9.26
CA LEU A 108 -12.12 -7.09 9.98
C LEU A 108 -11.91 -5.57 9.86
N PHE A 109 -12.53 -4.93 8.88
CA PHE A 109 -12.43 -3.50 8.63
C PHE A 109 -13.61 -2.68 9.14
N ASP A 110 -14.60 -3.34 9.77
CA ASP A 110 -15.84 -2.71 10.18
C ASP A 110 -15.59 -1.65 11.27
N ALA A 111 -16.22 -0.49 11.11
CA ALA A 111 -16.06 0.62 12.04
C ALA A 111 -16.47 0.28 13.50
N GLN A 112 -17.39 -0.66 13.67
CA GLN A 112 -17.85 -1.11 15.00
C GLN A 112 -16.75 -1.81 15.82
N HIS A 113 -15.70 -2.32 15.18
CA HIS A 113 -14.56 -2.96 15.86
C HIS A 113 -13.42 -1.98 16.17
N LYS A 114 -13.47 -0.75 15.60
CA LYS A 114 -12.45 0.26 15.82
C LYS A 114 -12.52 0.83 17.22
N LYS A 115 -11.42 0.72 17.95
CA LYS A 115 -11.27 1.26 19.30
C LYS A 115 -10.95 2.76 19.24
N SER A 116 -11.45 3.52 20.21
CA SER A 116 -11.14 4.94 20.34
C SER A 116 -9.74 5.14 20.94
N ILE A 117 -9.00 6.10 20.41
CA ILE A 117 -7.72 6.51 20.97
C ILE A 117 -7.98 7.45 22.17
N PRO A 118 -7.37 7.21 23.34
CA PRO A 118 -7.51 8.10 24.49
C PRO A 118 -6.99 9.51 24.16
N PRO A 119 -7.70 10.59 24.55
CA PRO A 119 -7.31 11.95 24.23
C PRO A 119 -6.07 12.45 24.99
N PHE A 120 -5.72 11.82 26.12
CA PHE A 120 -4.59 12.19 26.96
C PHE A 120 -3.80 10.94 27.36
N PRO A 121 -2.98 10.40 26.44
CA PRO A 121 -2.22 9.18 26.70
C PRO A 121 -1.08 9.45 27.69
N LYS A 122 -0.87 8.53 28.62
CA LYS A 122 0.24 8.55 29.57
C LYS A 122 1.43 7.76 29.08
N ALA A 123 1.18 6.69 28.33
CA ALA A 123 2.21 5.79 27.80
C ALA A 123 1.83 5.24 26.43
N ILE A 124 2.73 5.39 25.47
CA ILE A 124 2.56 4.96 24.08
C ILE A 124 3.66 3.98 23.73
N ALA A 125 3.27 2.87 23.09
CA ALA A 125 4.23 1.95 22.47
C ALA A 125 4.41 2.29 20.98
N VAL A 126 5.64 2.43 20.52
CA VAL A 126 5.97 2.67 19.13
C VAL A 126 6.71 1.48 18.55
N LEU A 127 6.14 0.81 17.57
CA LEU A 127 6.75 -0.28 16.84
C LEU A 127 7.34 0.28 15.55
N SER A 128 8.67 0.34 15.47
CA SER A 128 9.38 0.90 14.31
C SER A 128 10.83 0.37 14.22
N ALA A 129 11.53 0.72 13.14
CA ALA A 129 12.97 0.48 13.07
C ALA A 129 13.71 1.29 14.14
N LYS A 130 14.78 0.70 14.70
CA LYS A 130 15.54 1.31 15.81
C LYS A 130 16.10 2.70 15.50
N ASN A 131 16.58 2.91 14.27
CA ASN A 131 17.31 4.11 13.84
C ASN A 131 16.65 4.77 12.60
N GLY A 132 15.33 4.62 12.42
CA GLY A 132 14.64 5.20 11.26
C GLY A 132 14.27 6.66 11.47
N ASP A 133 14.31 7.48 10.41
CA ASP A 133 13.89 8.89 10.45
C ASP A 133 12.43 9.02 10.92
N ALA A 134 11.58 8.09 10.49
CA ALA A 134 10.19 8.03 10.87
C ALA A 134 9.95 8.03 12.40
N VAL A 135 10.72 7.23 13.13
CA VAL A 135 10.58 7.16 14.60
C VAL A 135 11.17 8.40 15.28
N GLN A 136 12.23 8.97 14.71
CA GLN A 136 12.82 10.21 15.24
C GLN A 136 11.86 11.38 15.09
N ASP A 137 11.22 11.51 13.92
CA ASP A 137 10.22 12.54 13.68
C ASP A 137 9.02 12.37 14.60
N PHE A 138 8.52 11.13 14.76
CA PHE A 138 7.43 10.84 15.69
C PHE A 138 7.78 11.26 17.11
N ILE A 139 8.93 10.83 17.65
CA ILE A 139 9.36 11.13 19.02
C ILE A 139 9.54 12.65 19.21
N LYS A 140 10.17 13.33 18.25
CA LYS A 140 10.40 14.78 18.33
C LYS A 140 9.09 15.55 18.40
N ILE A 141 8.16 15.29 17.48
CA ILE A 141 6.87 15.97 17.41
C ILE A 141 6.03 15.68 18.67
N SER A 142 6.01 14.42 19.11
CA SER A 142 5.27 14.03 20.32
C SER A 142 5.87 14.68 21.57
N HIS A 143 7.20 14.73 21.71
CA HIS A 143 7.86 15.35 22.87
C HIS A 143 7.64 16.85 22.92
N ASP A 144 7.68 17.54 21.78
CA ASP A 144 7.49 19.00 21.71
C ASP A 144 6.08 19.41 22.15
N ARG A 145 5.11 18.50 21.99
CA ARG A 145 3.70 18.77 22.25
C ARG A 145 3.15 18.14 23.53
N PHE A 146 3.67 16.96 23.90
CA PHE A 146 3.28 16.21 25.10
C PHE A 146 4.49 15.72 25.89
N PRO A 147 5.20 16.62 26.57
CA PRO A 147 6.41 16.25 27.33
C PRO A 147 6.13 15.28 28.48
N PHE A 148 4.88 15.07 28.85
CA PHE A 148 4.49 14.17 29.93
C PHE A 148 4.10 12.75 29.47
N THR A 149 3.98 12.51 28.18
CA THR A 149 3.67 11.19 27.62
C THR A 149 4.94 10.34 27.55
N ARG A 150 4.91 9.17 28.17
CA ARG A 150 6.02 8.22 28.06
C ARG A 150 5.93 7.47 26.74
N ILE A 151 6.91 7.65 25.88
CA ILE A 151 7.06 6.93 24.61
C ILE A 151 8.06 5.79 24.79
N VAL A 152 7.66 4.57 24.46
CA VAL A 152 8.53 3.39 24.53
C VAL A 152 8.67 2.79 23.13
N LEU A 153 9.89 2.81 22.60
CA LEU A 153 10.21 2.21 21.33
C LEU A 153 10.43 0.70 21.45
N PHE A 154 9.70 -0.07 20.68
CA PHE A 154 9.87 -1.50 20.49
C PHE A 154 10.47 -1.71 19.07
N PRO A 155 11.76 -2.00 18.98
CA PRO A 155 12.40 -2.19 17.67
C PRO A 155 11.85 -3.41 16.93
N ILE A 156 11.38 -3.17 15.70
CA ILE A 156 10.91 -4.19 14.78
C ILE A 156 11.64 -4.08 13.44
N PRO A 157 11.81 -5.17 12.69
CA PRO A 157 12.19 -5.09 11.29
C PRO A 157 11.01 -4.54 10.49
N VAL A 158 11.23 -3.47 9.73
CA VAL A 158 10.21 -2.83 8.90
C VAL A 158 10.32 -3.23 7.42
N GLN A 159 11.28 -4.08 7.10
CA GLN A 159 11.57 -4.61 5.76
C GLN A 159 12.26 -5.97 5.87
N GLY A 160 12.37 -6.67 4.74
CA GLY A 160 13.01 -7.98 4.66
C GLY A 160 12.01 -9.15 4.76
N LYS A 161 12.49 -10.33 4.41
CA LYS A 161 11.64 -11.53 4.32
C LYS A 161 11.11 -11.93 5.70
N ASN A 162 9.79 -12.15 5.80
CA ASN A 162 9.09 -12.58 7.01
C ASN A 162 9.20 -11.60 8.20
N ALA A 163 9.46 -10.30 7.96
CA ALA A 163 9.52 -9.30 9.02
C ALA A 163 8.20 -9.22 9.82
N TYR A 164 7.06 -9.50 9.19
CA TYR A 164 5.75 -9.54 9.83
C TYR A 164 5.67 -10.50 11.04
N LEU A 165 6.41 -11.61 11.04
CA LEU A 165 6.43 -12.54 12.18
C LEU A 165 6.96 -11.88 13.46
N LYS A 166 8.00 -11.06 13.32
CA LYS A 166 8.55 -10.32 14.45
C LYS A 166 7.62 -9.20 14.90
N ILE A 167 6.91 -8.58 13.96
CA ILE A 167 5.88 -7.56 14.28
C ILE A 167 4.76 -8.22 15.09
N ILE A 168 4.24 -9.37 14.67
CA ILE A 168 3.21 -10.15 15.40
C ILE A 168 3.68 -10.48 16.81
N GLN A 169 4.89 -11.05 16.94
CA GLN A 169 5.45 -11.39 18.25
C GLN A 169 5.53 -10.17 19.17
N THR A 170 6.01 -9.04 18.64
CA THR A 170 6.14 -7.81 19.42
C THR A 170 4.78 -7.24 19.80
N LEU A 171 3.79 -7.23 18.88
CA LEU A 171 2.42 -6.82 19.18
C LEU A 171 1.80 -7.64 20.31
N SER A 172 1.91 -8.97 20.26
CA SER A 172 1.38 -9.85 21.31
C SER A 172 2.01 -9.56 22.69
N GLN A 173 3.30 -9.21 22.72
CA GLN A 173 3.98 -8.84 23.97
C GLN A 173 3.52 -7.48 24.47
N VAL A 174 3.44 -6.49 23.58
CA VAL A 174 3.12 -5.10 23.93
C VAL A 174 1.67 -4.93 24.36
N ASP A 175 0.74 -5.67 23.77
CA ASP A 175 -0.69 -5.62 24.09
C ASP A 175 -0.99 -5.89 25.56
N SER A 176 -0.16 -6.69 26.24
CA SER A 176 -0.32 -7.03 27.65
C SER A 176 0.36 -6.05 28.63
N LEU A 177 1.08 -5.04 28.15
CA LEU A 177 1.89 -4.15 28.98
C LEU A 177 1.16 -2.89 29.49
N GLY A 178 -0.10 -2.69 29.08
CA GLY A 178 -0.93 -1.58 29.58
C GLY A 178 -0.57 -0.21 28.99
N PHE A 179 -0.16 -0.15 27.73
CA PHE A 179 -0.05 1.09 26.97
C PHE A 179 -1.44 1.62 26.59
N ASP A 180 -1.56 2.94 26.51
CA ASP A 180 -2.82 3.58 26.13
C ASP A 180 -3.16 3.33 24.66
N PHE A 181 -2.15 3.29 23.78
CA PHE A 181 -2.25 2.81 22.41
C PHE A 181 -0.87 2.42 21.87
N ILE A 182 -0.89 1.77 20.71
CA ILE A 182 0.28 1.31 19.97
C ILE A 182 0.35 2.05 18.63
N VAL A 183 1.52 2.51 18.23
CA VAL A 183 1.79 3.07 16.91
C VAL A 183 2.67 2.10 16.13
N ILE A 184 2.21 1.67 14.96
CA ILE A 184 3.04 0.93 13.99
C ILE A 184 3.45 1.92 12.93
N THR A 185 4.75 2.14 12.76
CA THR A 185 5.25 3.14 11.82
C THR A 185 6.52 2.69 11.12
N ARG A 186 6.66 3.16 9.87
CA ARG A 186 7.88 2.99 9.08
C ARG A 186 8.15 4.24 8.25
N GLY A 187 9.40 4.39 7.82
CA GLY A 187 9.80 5.39 6.82
C GLY A 187 9.40 4.99 5.41
N GLY A 188 9.71 5.82 4.42
CA GLY A 188 9.51 5.53 3.00
C GLY A 188 10.22 4.24 2.55
N GLY A 189 9.82 3.69 1.40
CA GLY A 189 10.39 2.47 0.81
C GLY A 189 9.56 1.99 -0.36
N THR A 190 9.97 0.90 -0.99
CA THR A 190 9.28 0.30 -2.13
C THR A 190 8.02 -0.46 -1.70
N ILE A 191 7.18 -0.81 -2.67
CA ILE A 191 5.95 -1.60 -2.40
C ILE A 191 6.30 -3.00 -1.86
N GLU A 192 7.42 -3.58 -2.28
CA GLU A 192 7.90 -4.86 -1.77
C GLU A 192 8.27 -4.77 -0.28
N ASP A 193 8.82 -3.63 0.15
CA ASP A 193 9.10 -3.38 1.56
C ASP A 193 7.84 -3.24 2.40
N LEU A 194 6.76 -2.72 1.80
CA LEU A 194 5.45 -2.61 2.43
C LEU A 194 4.74 -3.95 2.56
N TRP A 195 5.15 -4.98 1.80
CA TRP A 195 4.41 -6.23 1.71
C TRP A 195 4.23 -6.94 3.05
N ASN A 196 5.19 -6.84 3.98
CA ASN A 196 5.03 -7.39 5.32
C ASN A 196 3.81 -6.86 6.09
N PHE A 197 3.31 -5.68 5.72
CA PHE A 197 2.12 -5.07 6.31
C PHE A 197 0.82 -5.46 5.58
N ASN A 198 0.93 -6.29 4.53
CA ASN A 198 -0.17 -6.88 3.79
C ASN A 198 -0.42 -8.35 4.16
N GLU A 199 0.29 -8.89 5.15
CA GLU A 199 0.16 -10.28 5.56
C GLU A 199 -1.11 -10.52 6.39
N GLU A 200 -1.90 -11.55 6.02
CA GLU A 200 -3.15 -11.92 6.70
C GLU A 200 -2.92 -12.18 8.19
N ALA A 201 -1.83 -12.87 8.53
CA ALA A 201 -1.51 -13.18 9.91
C ALA A 201 -1.30 -11.92 10.77
N LEU A 202 -0.68 -10.88 10.20
CA LEU A 202 -0.51 -9.59 10.88
C LEU A 202 -1.85 -8.87 11.05
N ALA A 203 -2.68 -8.86 10.01
CA ALA A 203 -4.01 -8.27 10.08
C ALA A 203 -4.86 -8.88 11.21
N ARG A 204 -4.87 -10.20 11.31
CA ARG A 204 -5.58 -10.93 12.37
C ARG A 204 -5.02 -10.65 13.76
N GLN A 205 -3.70 -10.50 13.88
CA GLN A 205 -3.09 -10.11 15.15
C GLN A 205 -3.48 -8.69 15.56
N ILE A 206 -3.47 -7.71 14.64
CA ILE A 206 -3.92 -6.34 14.90
C ILE A 206 -5.38 -6.33 15.36
N TYR A 207 -6.24 -7.07 14.66
CA TYR A 207 -7.66 -7.19 15.02
C TYR A 207 -7.88 -7.79 16.41
N ALA A 208 -7.06 -8.75 16.81
CA ALA A 208 -7.15 -9.42 18.13
C ALA A 208 -6.61 -8.58 19.29
N CYS A 209 -5.79 -7.55 19.03
CA CYS A 209 -5.23 -6.69 20.08
C CYS A 209 -6.34 -5.97 20.85
N GLN A 210 -6.18 -5.85 22.17
CA GLN A 210 -7.09 -5.10 23.03
C GLN A 210 -6.69 -3.62 23.07
N THR A 211 -5.40 -3.33 23.04
CA THR A 211 -4.85 -1.98 22.98
C THR A 211 -5.16 -1.34 21.63
N PRO A 212 -5.67 -0.11 21.55
CA PRO A 212 -5.89 0.60 20.30
C PRO A 212 -4.61 0.73 19.48
N ILE A 213 -4.73 0.62 18.14
CA ILE A 213 -3.58 0.66 17.23
C ILE A 213 -3.74 1.78 16.20
N ILE A 214 -2.70 2.60 16.06
CA ILE A 214 -2.53 3.58 14.98
C ILE A 214 -1.54 3.00 13.98
N SER A 215 -1.94 2.90 12.70
CA SER A 215 -1.04 2.59 11.59
C SER A 215 -0.57 3.88 10.93
N ALA A 216 0.75 4.03 10.79
CA ALA A 216 1.41 5.07 10.01
C ALA A 216 2.46 4.42 9.10
N VAL A 217 2.01 3.45 8.32
CA VAL A 217 2.84 2.59 7.46
C VAL A 217 2.77 3.02 6.01
N GLY A 218 1.56 3.17 5.47
CA GLY A 218 1.33 3.58 4.09
C GLY A 218 1.34 5.10 3.94
N HIS A 219 1.85 5.60 2.80
CA HIS A 219 1.73 7.01 2.43
C HIS A 219 0.32 7.34 1.90
N GLU A 220 0.08 8.61 1.54
CA GLU A 220 -1.26 9.08 1.11
C GLU A 220 -1.94 8.20 0.07
N MET A 221 -1.19 7.66 -0.89
CA MET A 221 -1.70 6.84 -2.00
C MET A 221 -1.51 5.33 -1.79
N ASP A 222 -0.67 4.91 -0.85
CA ASP A 222 -0.26 3.51 -0.66
C ASP A 222 -0.88 2.94 0.62
N PHE A 223 -2.06 2.36 0.50
CA PHE A 223 -2.73 1.69 1.61
C PHE A 223 -2.22 0.26 1.78
N THR A 224 -2.00 -0.13 3.02
CA THR A 224 -1.72 -1.53 3.39
C THR A 224 -2.92 -2.17 4.09
N ILE A 225 -2.93 -3.50 4.18
CA ILE A 225 -3.93 -4.24 4.97
C ILE A 225 -3.86 -3.83 6.45
N CYS A 226 -2.65 -3.56 6.95
CA CYS A 226 -2.44 -3.01 8.29
C CYS A 226 -3.23 -1.70 8.51
N ASP A 227 -3.26 -0.80 7.52
CA ASP A 227 -4.00 0.47 7.58
C ASP A 227 -5.52 0.26 7.64
N PHE A 228 -6.03 -0.74 6.91
CA PHE A 228 -7.46 -1.04 6.91
C PHE A 228 -7.93 -1.65 8.25
N VAL A 229 -7.13 -2.51 8.87
CA VAL A 229 -7.52 -3.23 10.09
C VAL A 229 -7.24 -2.43 11.36
N SER A 230 -6.25 -1.55 11.38
CA SER A 230 -5.92 -0.70 12.54
C SER A 230 -7.06 0.25 12.90
N ASP A 231 -7.13 0.64 14.16
CA ASP A 231 -8.20 1.50 14.69
C ASP A 231 -8.17 2.89 14.06
N VAL A 232 -6.98 3.42 13.82
CA VAL A 232 -6.76 4.69 13.12
C VAL A 232 -5.64 4.53 12.09
N ARG A 233 -5.80 5.17 10.95
CA ARG A 233 -4.76 5.33 9.93
C ARG A 233 -4.26 6.76 9.90
N CYS A 234 -2.94 6.90 9.82
CA CYS A 234 -2.25 8.15 9.51
C CYS A 234 -1.38 7.95 8.26
N ALA A 235 -1.28 8.95 7.40
CA ALA A 235 -0.49 8.85 6.18
C ALA A 235 1.02 9.00 6.42
N THR A 236 1.40 9.53 7.58
CA THR A 236 2.81 9.74 7.97
C THR A 236 3.02 9.53 9.45
N PRO A 237 4.26 9.21 9.89
CA PRO A 237 4.61 9.18 11.30
C PRO A 237 4.34 10.51 12.02
N SER A 238 4.59 11.63 11.31
CA SER A 238 4.32 12.99 11.81
C SER A 238 2.82 13.23 12.03
N GLU A 239 1.97 12.75 11.13
CA GLU A 239 0.52 12.81 11.30
C GLU A 239 0.06 11.98 12.49
N ALA A 240 0.62 10.78 12.68
CA ALA A 240 0.33 9.96 13.86
C ALA A 240 0.67 10.66 15.18
N ALA A 241 1.83 11.33 15.23
CA ALA A 241 2.23 12.15 16.36
C ALA A 241 1.30 13.37 16.57
N MET A 242 0.77 13.96 15.50
CA MET A 242 -0.19 15.06 15.56
C MET A 242 -1.61 14.59 15.87
N PHE A 243 -2.01 13.41 15.42
CA PHE A 243 -3.33 12.83 15.68
C PHE A 243 -3.56 12.58 17.15
N GLU A 244 -2.52 12.16 17.88
CA GLU A 244 -2.47 12.05 19.34
C GLU A 244 -2.96 13.34 20.02
N ILE A 245 -2.80 14.49 19.34
CA ILE A 245 -2.93 15.83 19.89
C ILE A 245 -4.19 16.57 19.42
N GLY A 246 -4.68 16.24 18.22
CA GLY A 246 -5.68 17.05 17.52
C GLY A 246 -7.10 16.95 18.06
N ARG A 247 -7.42 16.04 18.98
CA ARG A 247 -8.75 15.92 19.59
C ARG A 247 -8.92 16.70 20.90
N ALA A 248 -7.88 17.37 21.37
CA ALA A 248 -7.94 18.20 22.58
C ALA A 248 -8.46 19.64 22.34
N HIS A 249 -8.76 20.00 21.07
CA HIS A 249 -9.19 21.35 20.71
C HIS A 249 -10.44 21.34 19.81
N VAL A 250 -11.51 20.68 20.23
CA VAL A 250 -12.88 21.00 19.75
C VAL A 250 -13.84 20.98 20.93
#